data_3f443a6046220b69b9aa8618c5875676
#
_entry.id   3f443a6046220b69b9aa8618c5875676
#
_cell.length_a   1.000
_cell.length_b   1.000
_cell.length_c   1.000
_cell.angle_alpha   90.00
_cell.angle_beta   90.00
_cell.angle_gamma   90.00
#
_symmetry.space_group_name_H-M   'P 1'
#
loop_
_entity.id
_entity.type
_entity.pdbx_description
1 polymer ?
#
loop_
_entity_poly.entity_id
_entity_poly.type
_entity_poly.pdbx_seq_one_letter_code
_entity_poly.pdbx_strand_id
1 'polypeptide(L)'
;MHIITGEIRKEPLVKQMPNGSTLYVVELSERYKDKDGNWQYTNYSFFFNAKTEGLNGWYSEAFQVGKVISVSCDTLRIETREYNGKMYSSLMPGGFANLIFSQRGESQQQYQQRTQGGWGQPQQQNQPQQPQQPRQSNQPPMDFDDDIPF
;
A
#
# COMPACT_ATOMS: atom_id res chain seq x y z
N MET A 1 5.17 -8.50 -21.60
CA MET A 1 4.73 -7.54 -20.54
C MET A 1 5.39 -7.91 -19.22
N HIS A 2 5.98 -6.94 -18.53
CA HIS A 2 6.55 -7.06 -17.19
C HIS A 2 5.68 -6.27 -16.21
N ILE A 3 5.57 -6.77 -14.99
CA ILE A 3 4.94 -6.04 -13.88
C ILE A 3 5.93 -6.04 -12.72
N ILE A 4 6.34 -4.84 -12.32
CA ILE A 4 7.27 -4.64 -11.22
C ILE A 4 6.52 -3.96 -10.08
N THR A 5 6.53 -4.60 -8.91
CA THR A 5 5.90 -4.08 -7.70
C THR A 5 6.97 -3.82 -6.65
N GLY A 6 6.95 -2.64 -6.06
CA GLY A 6 7.93 -2.29 -5.05
C GLY A 6 7.55 -1.05 -4.27
N GLU A 7 8.25 -0.84 -3.16
CA GLU A 7 8.11 0.34 -2.31
C GLU A 7 9.00 1.46 -2.83
N ILE A 8 8.46 2.66 -2.88
CA ILE A 8 9.23 3.88 -3.19
C ILE A 8 10.04 4.25 -1.94
N ARG A 9 11.35 4.04 -2.01
CA ARG A 9 12.28 4.30 -0.89
C ARG A 9 13.01 5.62 -1.00
N LYS A 10 13.00 6.20 -2.18
CA LYS A 10 13.67 7.47 -2.48
C LYS A 10 12.67 8.42 -3.09
N GLU A 11 12.75 9.68 -2.72
CA GLU A 11 11.88 10.72 -3.26
C GLU A 11 12.00 10.79 -4.78
N PRO A 12 10.88 10.73 -5.51
CA PRO A 12 10.87 10.84 -6.96
C PRO A 12 11.41 12.18 -7.43
N LEU A 13 12.19 12.16 -8.51
CA LEU A 13 12.63 13.39 -9.15
C LEU A 13 11.48 13.94 -10.01
N VAL A 14 11.06 15.16 -9.73
CA VAL A 14 10.01 15.86 -10.47
C VAL A 14 10.61 16.99 -11.30
N LYS A 15 10.33 17.00 -12.61
CA LYS A 15 10.82 18.03 -13.54
C LYS A 15 9.67 18.62 -14.34
N GLN A 16 9.60 19.93 -14.39
CA GLN A 16 8.74 20.64 -15.33
C GLN A 16 9.38 20.64 -16.72
N MET A 17 8.63 20.20 -17.71
CA MET A 17 9.08 20.15 -19.10
C MET A 17 8.66 21.43 -19.84
N PRO A 18 9.42 21.86 -20.87
CA PRO A 18 9.12 23.08 -21.64
C PRO A 18 7.72 23.08 -22.29
N ASN A 19 7.16 21.90 -22.53
CA ASN A 19 5.82 21.74 -23.10
C ASN A 19 4.69 21.83 -22.07
N GLY A 20 4.98 22.24 -20.82
CA GLY A 20 4.03 22.37 -19.73
C GLY A 20 3.66 21.07 -19.01
N SER A 21 4.20 19.91 -19.46
CA SER A 21 3.98 18.64 -18.73
C SER A 21 4.95 18.46 -17.56
N THR A 22 4.59 17.62 -16.62
CA THR A 22 5.44 17.26 -15.48
C THR A 22 5.99 15.85 -15.66
N LEU A 23 7.30 15.69 -15.62
CA LEU A 23 7.98 14.40 -15.67
C LEU A 23 8.32 13.93 -14.25
N TYR A 24 7.85 12.75 -13.89
CA TYR A 24 8.23 12.04 -12.67
C TYR A 24 9.24 10.92 -13.01
N VAL A 25 10.36 10.88 -12.29
CA VAL A 25 11.32 9.77 -12.35
C VAL A 25 11.23 9.03 -11.04
N VAL A 26 10.75 7.78 -11.09
CA VAL A 26 10.51 6.94 -9.93
C VAL A 26 11.50 5.78 -9.94
N GLU A 27 12.23 5.60 -8.86
CA GLU A 27 13.19 4.52 -8.68
C GLU A 27 12.62 3.47 -7.72
N LEU A 28 12.64 2.20 -8.14
CA LEU A 28 12.36 1.05 -7.29
C LEU A 28 13.62 0.19 -7.19
N SER A 29 13.76 -0.56 -6.10
CA SER A 29 14.85 -1.52 -5.94
C SER A 29 14.40 -2.78 -5.25
N GLU A 30 14.81 -3.92 -5.78
CA GLU A 30 14.67 -5.24 -5.18
C GLU A 30 15.98 -5.68 -4.57
N ARG A 31 15.92 -6.28 -3.38
CA ARG A 31 17.07 -6.83 -2.70
C ARG A 31 17.04 -8.34 -2.77
N TYR A 32 18.16 -8.93 -3.18
CA TYR A 32 18.34 -10.39 -3.23
C TYR A 32 19.70 -10.79 -2.68
N LYS A 33 19.89 -12.08 -2.39
CA LYS A 33 21.18 -12.65 -2.03
C LYS A 33 21.80 -13.33 -3.24
N ASP A 34 23.08 -13.06 -3.47
CA ASP A 34 23.88 -13.77 -4.47
C ASP A 34 24.26 -15.19 -3.99
N LYS A 35 25.03 -15.92 -4.80
CA LYS A 35 25.49 -17.28 -4.51
C LYS A 35 26.35 -17.37 -3.24
N ASP A 36 27.05 -16.29 -2.92
CA ASP A 36 27.96 -16.20 -1.78
C ASP A 36 27.24 -15.66 -0.52
N GLY A 37 25.93 -15.42 -0.61
CA GLY A 37 25.09 -14.93 0.48
C GLY A 37 25.16 -13.43 0.70
N ASN A 38 25.84 -12.66 -0.17
CA ASN A 38 25.92 -11.22 -0.11
C ASN A 38 24.64 -10.57 -0.62
N TRP A 39 24.25 -9.45 0.00
CA TRP A 39 23.10 -8.68 -0.47
C TRP A 39 23.43 -7.88 -1.73
N GLN A 40 22.61 -8.08 -2.74
CA GLN A 40 22.66 -7.37 -4.02
C GLN A 40 21.33 -6.65 -4.27
N TYR A 41 21.35 -5.73 -5.24
CA TYR A 41 20.17 -4.93 -5.59
C TYR A 41 19.97 -4.92 -7.10
N THR A 42 18.72 -5.14 -7.51
CA THR A 42 18.25 -4.83 -8.86
C THR A 42 17.52 -3.50 -8.79
N ASN A 43 17.99 -2.51 -9.54
CA ASN A 43 17.41 -1.18 -9.57
C ASN A 43 16.58 -0.98 -10.83
N TYR A 44 15.42 -0.36 -10.67
CA TYR A 44 14.52 0.00 -11.76
C TYR A 44 14.31 1.50 -11.77
N SER A 45 14.25 2.10 -12.98
CA SER A 45 13.97 3.52 -13.17
C SER A 45 12.82 3.68 -14.15
N PHE A 46 11.74 4.32 -13.71
CA PHE A 46 10.52 4.54 -14.50
C PHE A 46 10.29 6.02 -14.72
N PHE A 47 9.77 6.36 -15.91
CA PHE A 47 9.47 7.72 -16.31
C PHE A 47 7.99 7.85 -16.59
N PHE A 48 7.33 8.79 -15.90
CA PHE A 48 5.91 9.08 -16.04
C PHE A 48 5.71 10.53 -16.41
N ASN A 49 5.05 10.78 -17.53
CA ASN A 49 4.79 12.14 -18.00
C ASN A 49 3.33 12.51 -17.77
N ALA A 50 3.09 13.45 -16.85
CA ALA A 50 1.79 14.03 -16.58
C ALA A 50 1.51 15.18 -17.54
N LYS A 51 0.68 14.93 -18.55
CA LYS A 51 0.27 15.92 -19.57
C LYS A 51 -0.94 16.75 -19.15
N THR A 52 -1.68 16.32 -18.13
CA THR A 52 -2.88 16.97 -17.61
C THR A 52 -2.76 17.22 -16.13
N GLU A 53 -3.46 18.20 -15.61
CA GLU A 53 -3.48 18.54 -14.20
C GLU A 53 -4.01 17.38 -13.34
N GLY A 54 -5.07 16.70 -13.79
CA GLY A 54 -5.62 15.53 -13.09
C GLY A 54 -4.61 14.39 -12.99
N LEU A 55 -3.84 14.12 -14.06
CA LEU A 55 -2.80 13.11 -14.04
C LEU A 55 -1.62 13.52 -13.14
N ASN A 56 -1.29 14.82 -13.13
CA ASN A 56 -0.26 15.35 -12.26
C ASN A 56 -0.65 15.21 -10.78
N GLY A 57 -1.91 15.54 -10.42
CA GLY A 57 -2.44 15.33 -9.09
C GLY A 57 -2.39 13.86 -8.67
N TRP A 58 -2.78 12.94 -9.57
CA TRP A 58 -2.73 11.50 -9.28
C TRP A 58 -1.29 10.99 -9.07
N TYR A 59 -0.34 11.39 -9.93
CA TYR A 59 1.06 10.99 -9.78
C TYR A 59 1.70 11.58 -8.52
N SER A 60 1.40 12.83 -8.17
CA SER A 60 1.93 13.46 -6.96
C SER A 60 1.44 12.75 -5.69
N GLU A 61 0.21 12.21 -5.71
CA GLU A 61 -0.31 11.39 -4.62
C GLU A 61 0.28 9.97 -4.63
N ALA A 62 0.40 9.37 -5.81
CA ALA A 62 0.85 7.98 -5.96
C ALA A 62 2.35 7.80 -5.65
N PHE A 63 3.18 8.77 -6.04
CA PHE A 63 4.64 8.67 -5.97
C PHE A 63 5.21 9.33 -4.70
N GLN A 64 4.79 8.85 -3.55
CA GLN A 64 5.32 9.29 -2.26
C GLN A 64 6.21 8.20 -1.65
N VAL A 65 7.24 8.61 -0.92
CA VAL A 65 8.12 7.70 -0.18
C VAL A 65 7.30 6.85 0.80
N GLY A 66 7.59 5.56 0.84
CA GLY A 66 6.89 4.59 1.68
C GLY A 66 5.68 3.93 1.02
N LYS A 67 5.19 4.44 -0.12
CA LYS A 67 4.08 3.80 -0.85
C LYS A 67 4.57 2.65 -1.72
N VAL A 68 3.76 1.60 -1.77
CA VAL A 68 3.95 0.49 -2.70
C VAL A 68 3.20 0.80 -3.99
N ILE A 69 3.89 0.64 -5.12
CA ILE A 69 3.33 0.80 -6.46
C ILE A 69 3.58 -0.44 -7.30
N SER A 70 2.74 -0.65 -8.31
CA SER A 70 2.95 -1.63 -9.37
C SER A 70 2.98 -0.91 -10.72
N VAL A 71 4.03 -1.17 -11.47
CA VAL A 71 4.28 -0.57 -12.79
C VAL A 71 4.34 -1.67 -13.83
N SER A 72 3.62 -1.50 -14.94
CA SER A 72 3.73 -2.39 -16.10
C SER A 72 4.50 -1.73 -17.23
N CYS A 73 5.27 -2.55 -17.97
CA CYS A 73 5.91 -2.18 -19.23
C CYS A 73 6.04 -3.41 -20.14
N ASP A 74 6.19 -3.19 -21.43
CA ASP A 74 6.30 -4.30 -22.39
C ASP A 74 7.68 -4.93 -22.39
N THR A 75 8.72 -4.11 -22.35
CA THR A 75 10.11 -4.53 -22.39
C THR A 75 10.93 -3.80 -21.35
N LEU A 76 11.99 -4.46 -20.88
CA LEU A 76 13.02 -3.88 -20.01
C LEU A 76 14.35 -3.90 -20.74
N ARG A 77 15.13 -2.84 -20.57
CA ARG A 77 16.51 -2.72 -21.02
C ARG A 77 17.42 -2.39 -19.86
N ILE A 78 18.67 -2.84 -19.93
CA ILE A 78 19.71 -2.46 -18.96
C ILE A 78 20.29 -1.12 -19.43
N GLU A 79 20.35 -0.17 -18.50
CA GLU A 79 21.11 1.06 -18.68
C GLU A 79 22.22 1.14 -17.64
N THR A 80 23.42 1.37 -18.08
CA THR A 80 24.59 1.46 -17.22
C THR A 80 25.13 2.89 -17.25
N ARG A 81 25.38 3.45 -16.07
CA ARG A 81 25.94 4.79 -15.89
C ARG A 81 27.16 4.73 -14.99
N GLU A 82 28.18 5.48 -15.34
CA GLU A 82 29.34 5.69 -14.49
C GLU A 82 29.12 6.94 -13.61
N TYR A 83 29.36 6.79 -12.33
CA TYR A 83 29.37 7.92 -11.39
C TYR A 83 30.47 7.72 -10.37
N ASN A 84 31.38 8.71 -10.23
CA ASN A 84 32.53 8.65 -9.33
C ASN A 84 33.39 7.38 -9.50
N GLY A 85 33.63 6.94 -10.73
CA GLY A 85 34.42 5.74 -11.05
C GLY A 85 33.72 4.41 -10.72
N LYS A 86 32.43 4.45 -10.39
CA LYS A 86 31.61 3.25 -10.16
C LYS A 86 30.54 3.12 -11.23
N MET A 87 30.38 1.88 -11.71
CA MET A 87 29.34 1.53 -12.67
C MET A 87 28.05 1.18 -11.92
N TYR A 88 26.96 1.84 -12.31
CA TYR A 88 25.61 1.58 -11.79
C TYR A 88 24.72 1.10 -12.93
N SER A 89 24.11 -0.05 -12.75
CA SER A 89 23.16 -0.59 -13.71
C SER A 89 21.75 -0.49 -13.19
N SER A 90 20.82 -0.08 -14.04
CA SER A 90 19.38 -0.07 -13.75
C SER A 90 18.59 -0.67 -14.91
N LEU A 91 17.46 -1.28 -14.60
CA LEU A 91 16.48 -1.73 -15.56
C LEU A 91 15.51 -0.60 -15.85
N MET A 92 15.31 -0.29 -17.12
CA MET A 92 14.40 0.76 -17.58
C MET A 92 13.42 0.21 -18.60
N PRO A 93 12.21 0.76 -18.71
CA PRO A 93 11.30 0.41 -19.81
C PRO A 93 11.94 0.71 -21.16
N GLY A 94 11.81 -0.20 -22.11
CA GLY A 94 12.20 0.04 -23.51
C GLY A 94 11.21 0.94 -24.26
N GLY A 95 10.03 1.19 -23.67
CA GLY A 95 8.95 2.04 -24.17
C GLY A 95 8.24 2.74 -23.04
N PHE A 96 6.90 2.79 -23.12
CA PHE A 96 6.07 3.40 -22.07
C PHE A 96 5.95 2.50 -20.84
N ALA A 97 5.90 3.14 -19.67
CA ALA A 97 5.53 2.51 -18.42
C ALA A 97 4.16 3.01 -17.97
N ASN A 98 3.33 2.11 -17.42
CA ASN A 98 2.02 2.43 -16.90
C ASN A 98 1.97 2.13 -15.40
N LEU A 99 1.50 3.09 -14.61
CA LEU A 99 1.17 2.86 -13.22
C LEU A 99 -0.16 2.11 -13.16
N ILE A 100 -0.16 0.87 -12.69
CA ILE A 100 -1.36 0.02 -12.59
C ILE A 100 -1.93 -0.04 -11.18
N PHE A 101 -1.10 0.23 -10.18
CA PHE A 101 -1.51 0.24 -8.77
C PHE A 101 -0.66 1.24 -7.99
N SER A 102 -1.29 1.92 -7.05
CA SER A 102 -0.62 2.67 -5.99
C SER A 102 -1.36 2.46 -4.68
N GLN A 103 -0.61 2.16 -3.63
CA GLN A 103 -1.17 2.02 -2.29
C GLN A 103 -1.81 3.34 -1.86
N ARG A 104 -3.08 3.30 -1.48
CA ARG A 104 -3.75 4.46 -0.91
C ARG A 104 -3.13 4.77 0.45
N GLY A 105 -2.85 6.04 0.74
CA GLY A 105 -2.49 6.46 2.08
C GLY A 105 -3.64 6.13 3.03
N GLU A 106 -3.33 5.59 4.21
CA GLU A 106 -4.32 5.50 5.27
C GLU A 106 -4.72 6.92 5.65
N SER A 107 -5.94 7.31 5.29
CA SER A 107 -6.52 8.54 5.81
C SER A 107 -6.81 8.30 7.30
N GLN A 108 -5.95 8.78 8.18
CA GLN A 108 -6.12 8.72 9.64
C GLN A 108 -7.42 9.38 10.13
N GLN A 109 -8.19 10.00 9.26
CA GLN A 109 -9.47 10.65 9.59
C GLN A 109 -10.67 9.70 9.64
N GLN A 110 -10.56 8.46 9.15
CA GLN A 110 -11.72 7.58 9.09
C GLN A 110 -11.92 6.74 10.36
N TYR A 111 -10.93 6.66 11.26
CA TYR A 111 -11.06 5.93 12.52
C TYR A 111 -11.69 6.74 13.65
N GLN A 112 -11.66 8.07 13.60
CA GLN A 112 -12.26 8.89 14.67
C GLN A 112 -13.76 9.15 14.51
N GLN A 113 -14.35 8.90 13.33
CA GLN A 113 -15.79 9.16 13.11
C GLN A 113 -16.69 7.92 13.29
N ARG A 114 -16.11 6.72 13.48
CA ARG A 114 -16.91 5.50 13.69
C ARG A 114 -17.21 5.19 15.15
N THR A 115 -16.62 5.89 16.11
CA THR A 115 -16.87 5.66 17.54
C THR A 115 -17.89 6.62 18.16
N GLN A 116 -18.50 7.53 17.38
CA GLN A 116 -19.50 8.48 17.86
C GLN A 116 -20.90 8.31 17.22
N GLY A 117 -21.15 7.17 16.61
CA GLY A 117 -22.50 6.75 16.20
C GLY A 117 -23.13 5.89 17.28
N GLY A 118 -23.46 6.49 18.44
CA GLY A 118 -24.27 5.82 19.44
C GLY A 118 -25.64 5.50 18.87
N TRP A 119 -25.96 4.24 18.82
CA TRP A 119 -27.32 3.76 18.58
C TRP A 119 -28.18 4.30 19.69
N GLY A 120 -29.14 5.16 19.35
CA GLY A 120 -30.13 5.68 20.27
C GLY A 120 -30.87 4.53 20.94
N GLN A 121 -30.73 4.42 22.25
CA GLN A 121 -31.63 3.60 23.07
C GLN A 121 -33.02 4.22 23.05
N PRO A 122 -34.09 3.43 22.81
CA PRO A 122 -35.43 3.89 23.05
C PRO A 122 -35.61 4.13 24.55
N GLN A 123 -36.12 5.29 24.90
CA GLN A 123 -36.55 5.62 26.26
C GLN A 123 -37.56 4.59 26.74
N GLN A 124 -37.22 3.78 27.73
CA GLN A 124 -38.14 2.97 28.47
C GLN A 124 -38.78 3.82 29.57
N GLN A 125 -40.10 4.00 29.41
CA GLN A 125 -40.99 4.55 30.41
C GLN A 125 -40.93 3.75 31.74
N ASN A 126 -40.87 4.51 32.84
CA ASN A 126 -41.00 4.00 34.19
C ASN A 126 -42.28 3.18 34.36
N GLN A 127 -42.14 1.94 34.80
CA GLN A 127 -43.19 1.19 35.47
C GLN A 127 -42.69 0.69 36.84
N PRO A 128 -43.58 0.65 37.86
CA PRO A 128 -43.19 0.51 39.26
C PRO A 128 -42.86 -0.93 39.64
N GLN A 129 -42.04 -1.03 40.67
CA GLN A 129 -41.52 -2.25 41.31
C GLN A 129 -42.62 -3.16 41.84
N GLN A 130 -42.47 -4.47 41.58
CA GLN A 130 -43.04 -5.53 42.41
C GLN A 130 -41.93 -6.50 42.88
N PRO A 131 -42.10 -7.11 44.09
CA PRO A 131 -40.99 -7.68 44.84
C PRO A 131 -40.65 -9.13 44.44
N GLN A 132 -39.40 -9.46 44.77
CA GLN A 132 -38.66 -10.70 44.56
C GLN A 132 -39.33 -11.98 45.04
N GLN A 133 -39.18 -13.05 44.26
CA GLN A 133 -39.12 -14.43 44.78
C GLN A 133 -37.86 -15.13 44.21
N PRO A 134 -37.12 -15.89 45.02
CA PRO A 134 -35.94 -16.61 44.60
C PRO A 134 -36.31 -17.95 43.95
N ARG A 135 -35.76 -18.24 42.77
CA ARG A 135 -35.75 -19.59 42.20
C ARG A 135 -34.32 -20.08 42.05
N GLN A 136 -34.02 -21.09 42.86
CA GLN A 136 -32.94 -22.04 42.61
C GLN A 136 -33.19 -22.79 41.29
N SER A 137 -32.20 -22.96 40.47
CA SER A 137 -32.12 -24.13 39.60
C SER A 137 -30.66 -24.49 39.36
N ASN A 138 -30.31 -25.63 39.93
CA ASN A 138 -29.17 -26.42 39.59
C ASN A 138 -29.23 -26.80 38.09
N GLN A 139 -28.20 -26.48 37.36
CA GLN A 139 -27.85 -27.18 36.11
C GLN A 139 -26.40 -27.62 36.18
N PRO A 140 -26.13 -28.90 35.87
CA PRO A 140 -24.77 -29.43 35.86
C PRO A 140 -23.96 -28.96 34.64
N PRO A 141 -22.65 -28.91 34.74
CA PRO A 141 -21.80 -28.51 33.60
C PRO A 141 -21.84 -29.59 32.51
N MET A 142 -21.98 -29.16 31.27
CA MET A 142 -21.78 -30.00 30.09
C MET A 142 -20.29 -30.08 29.81
N ASP A 143 -19.71 -31.25 29.95
CA ASP A 143 -18.43 -31.62 29.37
C ASP A 143 -18.59 -31.78 27.85
N PHE A 144 -17.87 -30.98 27.10
CA PHE A 144 -17.64 -31.21 25.67
C PHE A 144 -16.28 -31.90 25.51
N ASP A 145 -16.32 -33.23 25.35
CA ASP A 145 -15.22 -33.97 24.80
C ASP A 145 -15.19 -33.72 23.28
N ASP A 146 -14.16 -33.01 22.85
CA ASP A 146 -13.81 -32.83 21.44
C ASP A 146 -12.90 -33.94 20.98
N ASP A 147 -13.45 -35.00 20.47
CA ASP A 147 -12.73 -35.94 19.59
C ASP A 147 -13.10 -35.63 18.15
N ILE A 148 -12.21 -34.95 17.42
CA ILE A 148 -12.24 -34.86 15.97
C ILE A 148 -11.15 -35.77 15.41
N PRO A 149 -11.50 -36.88 14.75
CA PRO A 149 -10.54 -37.63 13.94
C PRO A 149 -10.41 -37.01 12.55
N PHE A 150 -9.21 -37.04 12.02
CA PHE A 150 -8.72 -36.57 10.72
C PHE A 150 -9.45 -37.14 9.50
#